data_ada68e29375a2d7324d688d4b9967871
#
_entry.id   ada68e29375a2d7324d688d4b9967871
#
_cell.length_a   1.000
_cell.length_b   1.000
_cell.length_c   1.000
_cell.angle_alpha   90.00
_cell.angle_beta   90.00
_cell.angle_gamma   90.00
#
_symmetry.space_group_name_H-M   'P 1'
#
loop_
_entity.id
_entity.type
_entity.pdbx_description
1 polymer ?
#
loop_
_entity_poly.entity_id
_entity_poly.type
_entity_poly.pdbx_seq_one_letter_code
_entity_poly.pdbx_strand_id
1 'polypeptide(L)'
;SQGRADITAQTLDNRGQLLSEGEVTLGGSTLKNSGTVQGNTLAVHQSSINNQGTLTGLQSLTVQGQQRLMARMAMAAPQQALINGAGGRLLTQGALTIASGAVTNAGSWQAQNILLNAQSLSNSGTVQSADGLQMTLADTLTGTTGSKITALGSATLQAATLANQGQW
;
A
#
# COMPACT_ATOMS: atom_id res chain seq x y z
N SER A 1 -14.74 -13.33 11.02
CA SER A 1 -15.57 -13.96 9.98
C SER A 1 -14.86 -15.18 9.42
N GLN A 2 -15.58 -16.25 9.18
CA GLN A 2 -15.06 -17.45 8.50
C GLN A 2 -15.18 -17.36 6.98
N GLY A 3 -15.60 -16.25 6.44
CA GLY A 3 -15.81 -16.05 5.02
C GLY A 3 -15.38 -14.66 4.57
N ARG A 4 -15.97 -14.21 3.47
CA ARG A 4 -15.72 -12.89 2.91
C ARG A 4 -16.28 -11.80 3.84
N ALA A 5 -15.56 -10.71 3.99
CA ALA A 5 -15.99 -9.51 4.66
C ALA A 5 -15.86 -8.31 3.72
N ASP A 6 -16.99 -7.74 3.32
CA ASP A 6 -17.05 -6.53 2.51
C ASP A 6 -17.52 -5.37 3.36
N ILE A 7 -16.69 -4.34 3.48
CA ILE A 7 -17.00 -3.14 4.24
C ILE A 7 -16.86 -1.94 3.31
N THR A 8 -17.95 -1.22 3.13
CA THR A 8 -17.96 0.03 2.35
C THR A 8 -18.45 1.16 3.23
N ALA A 9 -17.63 2.18 3.39
CA ALA A 9 -17.96 3.36 4.17
C ALA A 9 -17.23 4.58 3.60
N GLN A 10 -17.86 5.74 3.65
CA GLN A 10 -17.20 6.97 3.24
C GLN A 10 -15.92 7.19 4.06
N THR A 11 -15.99 6.97 5.36
CA THR A 11 -14.82 6.96 6.24
C THR A 11 -14.84 5.71 7.10
N LEU A 12 -13.77 4.93 7.05
CA LEU A 12 -13.56 3.78 7.91
C LEU A 12 -12.42 4.08 8.88
N ASP A 13 -12.72 4.12 10.18
CA ASP A 13 -11.73 4.31 11.25
C ASP A 13 -11.64 3.00 12.06
N ASN A 14 -10.58 2.25 11.84
CA ASN A 14 -10.33 1.00 12.56
C ASN A 14 -9.28 1.19 13.64
N ARG A 15 -9.70 1.06 14.89
CA ARG A 15 -8.82 1.13 16.07
C ARG A 15 -8.70 -0.22 16.78
N GLY A 16 -9.48 -1.19 16.36
CA GLY A 16 -9.51 -2.54 16.91
C GLY A 16 -8.95 -3.58 15.97
N GLN A 17 -9.59 -4.73 15.93
CA GLN A 17 -9.20 -5.83 15.07
C GLN A 17 -10.34 -6.18 14.11
N LEU A 18 -10.04 -6.17 12.84
CA LEU A 18 -10.90 -6.66 11.77
C LEU A 18 -10.24 -7.90 11.17
N LEU A 19 -10.74 -9.08 11.55
CA LEU A 19 -10.14 -10.35 11.18
C LEU A 19 -11.11 -11.20 10.38
N SER A 20 -10.65 -11.79 9.30
CA SER A 20 -11.39 -12.75 8.49
C SER A 20 -10.47 -13.86 8.02
N GLU A 21 -10.97 -15.09 7.97
CA GLU A 21 -10.26 -16.23 7.37
C GLU A 21 -10.36 -16.23 5.84
N GLY A 22 -11.29 -15.46 5.30
CA GLY A 22 -11.48 -15.31 3.85
C GLY A 22 -10.98 -13.98 3.32
N GLU A 23 -11.62 -13.52 2.26
CA GLU A 23 -11.34 -12.24 1.65
C GLU A 23 -11.87 -11.09 2.50
N VAL A 24 -11.08 -10.03 2.63
CA VAL A 24 -11.53 -8.74 3.19
C VAL A 24 -11.43 -7.69 2.11
N THR A 25 -12.53 -7.01 1.84
CA THR A 25 -12.58 -5.88 0.92
C THR A 25 -13.01 -4.62 1.68
N LEU A 26 -12.19 -3.59 1.63
CA LEU A 26 -12.48 -2.29 2.21
C LEU A 26 -12.66 -1.27 1.07
N GLY A 27 -13.84 -0.66 0.99
CA GLY A 27 -14.16 0.32 -0.04
C GLY A 27 -14.64 1.64 0.56
N GLY A 28 -14.45 2.74 -0.16
CA GLY A 28 -14.93 4.06 0.21
C GLY A 28 -13.94 5.18 -0.09
N SER A 29 -14.01 6.26 0.67
CA SER A 29 -13.15 7.42 0.41
C SER A 29 -11.92 7.46 1.30
N THR A 30 -12.08 7.22 2.60
CA THR A 30 -10.97 7.35 3.57
C THR A 30 -10.88 6.15 4.48
N LEU A 31 -9.69 5.57 4.58
CA LEU A 31 -9.33 4.57 5.58
C LEU A 31 -8.34 5.17 6.57
N LYS A 32 -8.68 5.10 7.85
CA LYS A 32 -7.76 5.34 8.96
C LYS A 32 -7.63 4.05 9.73
N ASN A 33 -6.43 3.49 9.77
CA ASN A 33 -6.18 2.25 10.49
C ASN A 33 -5.07 2.43 11.51
N SER A 34 -5.42 2.35 12.77
CA SER A 34 -4.47 2.29 13.89
C SER A 34 -4.48 0.92 14.59
N GLY A 35 -5.42 0.07 14.20
CA GLY A 35 -5.54 -1.31 14.67
C GLY A 35 -5.00 -2.33 13.69
N THR A 36 -5.65 -3.47 13.61
CA THR A 36 -5.27 -4.57 12.72
C THR A 36 -6.41 -4.89 11.77
N VAL A 37 -6.08 -4.99 10.49
CA VAL A 37 -6.96 -5.59 9.48
C VAL A 37 -6.24 -6.80 8.90
N GLN A 38 -6.89 -7.95 8.93
CA GLN A 38 -6.30 -9.19 8.41
C GLN A 38 -7.35 -9.99 7.64
N GLY A 39 -6.97 -10.45 6.48
CA GLY A 39 -7.71 -11.41 5.67
C GLY A 39 -6.77 -12.39 5.01
N ASN A 40 -7.31 -13.50 4.47
CA ASN A 40 -6.54 -14.36 3.59
C ASN A 40 -6.11 -13.57 2.35
N THR A 41 -7.04 -12.84 1.77
CA THR A 41 -6.79 -11.81 0.76
C THR A 41 -7.34 -10.49 1.30
N LEU A 42 -6.54 -9.44 1.27
CA LEU A 42 -6.98 -8.10 1.66
C LEU A 42 -6.92 -7.16 0.46
N ALA A 43 -8.07 -6.59 0.11
CA ALA A 43 -8.20 -5.59 -0.93
C ALA A 43 -8.69 -4.28 -0.34
N VAL A 44 -7.93 -3.20 -0.51
CA VAL A 44 -8.27 -1.87 -0.01
C VAL A 44 -8.48 -0.94 -1.20
N HIS A 45 -9.72 -0.49 -1.38
CA HIS A 45 -10.16 0.40 -2.47
C HIS A 45 -10.62 1.74 -1.89
N GLN A 46 -9.67 2.51 -1.38
CA GLN A 46 -9.92 3.81 -0.76
C GLN A 46 -9.15 4.90 -1.49
N SER A 47 -9.73 6.09 -1.59
CA SER A 47 -9.05 7.23 -2.23
C SER A 47 -7.93 7.81 -1.36
N SER A 48 -8.07 7.71 -0.06
CA SER A 48 -7.06 8.15 0.91
C SER A 48 -6.89 7.10 2.00
N ILE A 49 -5.66 6.68 2.23
CA ILE A 49 -5.33 5.67 3.23
C ILE A 49 -4.27 6.23 4.17
N ASN A 50 -4.57 6.20 5.47
CA ASN A 50 -3.61 6.49 6.52
C ASN A 50 -3.51 5.27 7.44
N ASN A 51 -2.43 4.52 7.29
CA ASN A 51 -2.18 3.33 8.07
C ASN A 51 -1.08 3.56 9.10
N GLN A 52 -1.44 3.49 10.36
CA GLN A 52 -0.50 3.52 11.48
C GLN A 52 -0.50 2.18 12.24
N GLY A 53 -1.39 1.27 11.86
CA GLY A 53 -1.47 -0.08 12.37
C GLY A 53 -1.01 -1.11 11.35
N THR A 54 -1.63 -2.28 11.35
CA THR A 54 -1.25 -3.40 10.49
C THR A 54 -2.34 -3.72 9.48
N LEU A 55 -1.96 -3.82 8.21
CA LEU A 55 -2.77 -4.37 7.14
C LEU A 55 -2.09 -5.66 6.65
N THR A 56 -2.78 -6.79 6.77
CA THR A 56 -2.25 -8.10 6.41
C THR A 56 -3.18 -8.82 5.44
N GLY A 57 -2.66 -9.19 4.30
CA GLY A 57 -3.27 -10.19 3.43
C GLY A 57 -2.37 -11.43 3.41
N LEU A 58 -2.84 -12.55 3.95
CA LEU A 58 -1.97 -13.73 4.09
C LEU A 58 -1.45 -14.21 2.73
N GLN A 59 -2.31 -14.27 1.72
CA GLN A 59 -1.92 -14.65 0.35
C GLN A 59 -1.63 -13.46 -0.54
N SER A 60 -2.36 -12.37 -0.37
CA SER A 60 -2.15 -11.14 -1.15
C SER A 60 -2.71 -9.93 -0.44
N LEU A 61 -2.04 -8.80 -0.65
CA LEU A 61 -2.50 -7.48 -0.21
C LEU A 61 -2.53 -6.55 -1.42
N THR A 62 -3.71 -6.03 -1.73
CA THR A 62 -3.91 -5.09 -2.83
C THR A 62 -4.39 -3.76 -2.27
N VAL A 63 -3.71 -2.69 -2.63
CA VAL A 63 -4.08 -1.32 -2.28
C VAL A 63 -4.26 -0.54 -3.57
N GLN A 64 -5.51 -0.23 -3.89
CA GLN A 64 -5.86 0.51 -5.11
C GLN A 64 -6.90 1.57 -4.74
N GLY A 65 -6.81 2.74 -5.36
CA GLY A 65 -7.89 3.71 -5.25
C GLY A 65 -9.10 3.35 -6.11
N GLN A 66 -10.16 4.13 -5.98
CA GLN A 66 -11.37 3.98 -6.78
C GLN A 66 -11.16 4.54 -8.19
N GLN A 67 -10.47 3.82 -9.05
CA GLN A 67 -10.20 4.29 -10.42
C GLN A 67 -11.39 4.12 -11.40
N ARG A 68 -12.37 3.27 -11.07
CA ARG A 68 -13.42 2.89 -12.03
C ARG A 68 -14.36 4.01 -12.44
N LEU A 69 -14.67 4.94 -11.55
CA LEU A 69 -15.58 6.06 -11.86
C LEU A 69 -14.88 7.20 -12.59
N MET A 70 -13.57 7.28 -12.48
CA MET A 70 -12.79 8.40 -13.01
C MET A 70 -12.36 8.22 -14.45
N ALA A 71 -12.14 6.99 -14.90
CA ALA A 71 -11.83 6.70 -16.31
C ALA A 71 -12.95 7.13 -17.27
N ARG A 72 -14.20 7.22 -16.80
CA ARG A 72 -15.35 7.66 -17.59
C ARG A 72 -15.55 9.16 -17.61
N MET A 73 -15.06 9.89 -16.63
CA MET A 73 -15.37 11.31 -16.46
C MET A 73 -14.33 12.23 -17.07
N ALA A 74 -13.20 11.70 -17.56
CA ALA A 74 -12.10 12.48 -18.13
C ALA A 74 -11.63 13.66 -17.24
N MET A 75 -11.93 13.62 -15.96
CA MET A 75 -11.53 14.63 -14.99
C MET A 75 -10.21 14.24 -14.34
N ALA A 76 -9.45 15.23 -13.89
CA ALA A 76 -8.30 14.97 -13.05
C ALA A 76 -8.72 14.09 -11.87
N ALA A 77 -8.14 12.89 -11.79
CA ALA A 77 -8.39 12.01 -10.67
C ALA A 77 -8.08 12.74 -9.37
N PRO A 78 -8.96 12.70 -8.33
CA PRO A 78 -8.57 13.19 -7.02
C PRO A 78 -7.29 12.45 -6.63
N GLN A 79 -6.33 13.18 -6.10
CA GLN A 79 -5.07 12.59 -5.70
C GLN A 79 -5.34 11.49 -4.68
N GLN A 80 -5.14 10.27 -5.11
CA GLN A 80 -5.13 9.15 -4.22
C GLN A 80 -3.83 9.19 -3.43
N ALA A 81 -3.95 9.10 -2.12
CA ALA A 81 -2.80 9.11 -1.25
C ALA A 81 -2.78 7.86 -0.36
N LEU A 82 -1.64 7.21 -0.32
CA LEU A 82 -1.35 6.16 0.64
C LEU A 82 -0.27 6.64 1.59
N ILE A 83 -0.60 6.74 2.87
CA ILE A 83 0.35 7.06 3.93
C ILE A 83 0.46 5.84 4.84
N ASN A 84 1.63 5.20 4.86
CA ASN A 84 1.99 4.20 5.84
C ASN A 84 2.90 4.86 6.88
N GLY A 85 2.33 5.21 8.03
CA GLY A 85 3.03 5.96 9.08
C GLY A 85 4.11 5.13 9.77
N ALA A 86 4.81 5.74 10.74
CA ALA A 86 5.97 5.13 11.38
C ALA A 86 5.66 3.80 12.10
N GLY A 87 4.46 3.62 12.64
CA GLY A 87 3.99 2.34 13.20
C GLY A 87 3.29 1.45 12.19
N GLY A 88 3.08 1.92 10.96
CA GLY A 88 2.31 1.24 9.94
C GLY A 88 3.04 0.05 9.33
N ARG A 89 2.30 -1.02 9.08
CA ARG A 89 2.82 -2.23 8.45
C ARG A 89 1.89 -2.70 7.35
N LEU A 90 2.46 -2.97 6.19
CA LEU A 90 1.81 -3.66 5.08
C LEU A 90 2.49 -5.02 4.94
N LEU A 91 1.76 -6.10 5.24
CA LEU A 91 2.33 -7.44 5.34
C LEU A 91 1.57 -8.42 4.45
N THR A 92 2.30 -9.22 3.70
CA THR A 92 1.77 -10.39 2.99
C THR A 92 2.84 -11.44 2.79
N GLN A 93 2.44 -12.70 2.77
CA GLN A 93 3.32 -13.79 2.38
C GLN A 93 3.39 -13.98 0.86
N GLY A 94 2.51 -13.35 0.12
CA GLY A 94 2.47 -13.40 -1.33
C GLY A 94 2.77 -12.05 -1.97
N ALA A 95 1.90 -11.59 -2.85
CA ALA A 95 2.10 -10.36 -3.59
C ALA A 95 1.48 -9.14 -2.89
N LEU A 96 2.25 -8.08 -2.75
CA LEU A 96 1.79 -6.75 -2.40
C LEU A 96 1.69 -5.92 -3.68
N THR A 97 0.48 -5.51 -4.01
CA THR A 97 0.21 -4.66 -5.18
C THR A 97 -0.34 -3.32 -4.71
N ILE A 98 0.33 -2.25 -5.08
CA ILE A 98 -0.09 -0.88 -4.76
C ILE A 98 -0.24 -0.09 -6.06
N ALA A 99 -1.42 0.50 -6.25
CA ALA A 99 -1.69 1.47 -7.31
C ALA A 99 -2.27 2.72 -6.67
N SER A 100 -1.51 3.81 -6.66
CA SER A 100 -1.89 5.04 -5.97
C SER A 100 -1.30 6.27 -6.68
N GLY A 101 -1.70 7.43 -6.27
CA GLY A 101 -1.04 8.68 -6.64
C GLY A 101 0.23 8.88 -5.81
N ALA A 102 0.16 9.70 -4.77
CA ALA A 102 1.28 9.91 -3.87
C ALA A 102 1.34 8.81 -2.80
N VAL A 103 2.51 8.24 -2.60
CA VAL A 103 2.76 7.22 -1.58
C VAL A 103 3.84 7.71 -0.62
N THR A 104 3.56 7.61 0.67
CA THR A 104 4.51 7.88 1.73
C THR A 104 4.67 6.64 2.60
N ASN A 105 5.89 6.17 2.78
CA ASN A 105 6.20 5.07 3.68
C ASN A 105 7.20 5.49 4.74
N ALA A 106 6.73 5.59 5.97
CA ALA A 106 7.56 5.79 7.16
C ALA A 106 7.62 4.53 8.03
N GLY A 107 6.80 3.54 7.74
CA GLY A 107 6.73 2.25 8.41
C GLY A 107 7.43 1.14 7.64
N SER A 108 6.80 -0.02 7.54
CA SER A 108 7.39 -1.16 6.85
C SER A 108 6.42 -1.83 5.87
N TRP A 109 6.96 -2.24 4.74
CA TRP A 109 6.32 -3.14 3.79
C TRP A 109 7.12 -4.43 3.74
N GLN A 110 6.42 -5.55 3.82
CA GLN A 110 7.03 -6.87 3.72
C GLN A 110 6.14 -7.80 2.90
N ALA A 111 6.70 -8.34 1.84
CA ALA A 111 6.00 -9.24 0.93
C ALA A 111 6.98 -10.19 0.25
N GLN A 112 6.47 -11.24 -0.39
CA GLN A 112 7.28 -12.04 -1.28
C GLN A 112 7.60 -11.28 -2.56
N ASN A 113 6.56 -10.70 -3.19
CA ASN A 113 6.71 -9.85 -4.36
C ASN A 113 6.03 -8.51 -4.12
N ILE A 114 6.64 -7.42 -4.55
CA ILE A 114 6.07 -6.08 -4.46
C ILE A 114 5.96 -5.48 -5.85
N LEU A 115 4.76 -5.04 -6.20
CA LEU A 115 4.47 -4.27 -7.40
C LEU A 115 3.87 -2.93 -6.99
N LEU A 116 4.59 -1.85 -7.24
CA LEU A 116 4.13 -0.49 -7.00
C LEU A 116 3.99 0.26 -8.33
N ASN A 117 2.80 0.77 -8.59
CA ASN A 117 2.53 1.75 -9.62
C ASN A 117 1.98 3.01 -8.95
N ALA A 118 2.72 4.09 -8.98
CA ALA A 118 2.33 5.32 -8.33
C ALA A 118 2.82 6.55 -9.09
N GLN A 119 2.34 7.71 -8.70
CA GLN A 119 2.90 8.95 -9.20
C GLN A 119 4.24 9.24 -8.52
N SER A 120 4.29 9.14 -7.20
CA SER A 120 5.51 9.36 -6.43
C SER A 120 5.57 8.47 -5.20
N LEU A 121 6.79 8.18 -4.75
CA LEU A 121 7.04 7.50 -3.47
C LEU A 121 8.06 8.29 -2.66
N SER A 122 7.71 8.62 -1.43
CA SER A 122 8.63 9.10 -0.41
C SER A 122 8.82 8.00 0.64
N ASN A 123 10.01 7.43 0.73
CA ASN A 123 10.33 6.36 1.66
C ASN A 123 11.31 6.84 2.75
N SER A 124 10.86 6.83 3.97
CA SER A 124 11.70 7.03 5.17
C SER A 124 11.76 5.78 6.04
N GLY A 125 11.00 4.75 5.69
CA GLY A 125 10.95 3.48 6.39
C GLY A 125 11.62 2.34 5.62
N THR A 126 11.05 1.14 5.73
CA THR A 126 11.60 -0.07 5.12
C THR A 126 10.63 -0.66 4.11
N VAL A 127 11.15 -1.02 2.95
CA VAL A 127 10.46 -1.82 1.94
C VAL A 127 11.29 -3.09 1.72
N GLN A 128 10.69 -4.25 1.96
CA GLN A 128 11.38 -5.52 1.84
C GLN A 128 10.59 -6.51 1.01
N SER A 129 11.21 -7.03 -0.02
CA SER A 129 10.71 -8.12 -0.84
C SER A 129 11.61 -9.34 -0.70
N ALA A 130 11.00 -10.52 -0.51
CA ALA A 130 11.73 -11.78 -0.44
C ALA A 130 12.14 -12.30 -1.82
N ASP A 131 11.51 -11.82 -2.88
CA ASP A 131 11.82 -12.21 -4.26
C ASP A 131 11.85 -10.97 -5.16
N GLY A 132 10.78 -10.67 -5.89
CA GLY A 132 10.73 -9.60 -6.87
C GLY A 132 10.25 -8.27 -6.30
N LEU A 133 10.91 -7.19 -6.68
CA LEU A 133 10.49 -5.82 -6.40
C LEU A 133 10.39 -5.05 -7.71
N GLN A 134 9.22 -4.55 -8.04
CA GLN A 134 9.02 -3.68 -9.19
C GLN A 134 8.31 -2.40 -8.76
N MET A 135 8.94 -1.27 -8.98
CA MET A 135 8.38 0.05 -8.73
C MET A 135 8.39 0.86 -10.02
N THR A 136 7.22 1.30 -10.43
CA THR A 136 7.05 2.20 -11.59
C THR A 136 6.39 3.48 -11.11
N LEU A 137 7.14 4.57 -11.19
CA LEU A 137 6.70 5.88 -10.73
C LEU A 137 6.73 6.87 -11.89
N ALA A 138 5.66 7.63 -12.04
CA ALA A 138 5.56 8.64 -13.08
C ALA A 138 6.47 9.84 -12.80
N ASP A 139 6.76 10.12 -11.54
CA ASP A 139 7.50 11.30 -11.11
C ASP A 139 8.73 10.90 -10.26
N THR A 140 8.67 11.01 -8.96
CA THR A 140 9.85 10.93 -8.09
C THR A 140 9.82 9.74 -7.15
N LEU A 141 10.96 9.07 -7.01
CA LEU A 141 11.28 8.15 -5.92
C LEU A 141 12.31 8.80 -5.00
N THR A 142 11.90 9.05 -3.76
CA THR A 142 12.79 9.64 -2.74
C THR A 142 13.02 8.67 -1.61
N GLY A 143 14.27 8.38 -1.31
CA GLY A 143 14.71 7.66 -0.10
C GLY A 143 15.44 8.62 0.83
N THR A 144 14.94 8.81 2.04
CA THR A 144 15.59 9.65 3.04
C THR A 144 16.70 8.89 3.78
N THR A 145 17.50 9.60 4.53
CA THR A 145 18.54 8.99 5.38
C THR A 145 17.91 7.97 6.34
N GLY A 146 18.45 6.76 6.38
CA GLY A 146 17.93 5.66 7.20
C GLY A 146 16.83 4.83 6.52
N SER A 147 16.31 5.26 5.37
CA SER A 147 15.37 4.43 4.61
C SER A 147 16.05 3.21 4.01
N LYS A 148 15.25 2.16 3.81
CA LYS A 148 15.77 0.91 3.24
C LYS A 148 14.79 0.34 2.22
N ILE A 149 15.33 -0.03 1.06
CA ILE A 149 14.61 -0.81 0.05
C ILE A 149 15.47 -2.05 -0.25
N THR A 150 14.91 -3.23 -0.04
CA THR A 150 15.62 -4.49 -0.20
C THR A 150 14.79 -5.47 -1.00
N ALA A 151 15.39 -6.09 -2.00
CA ALA A 151 14.87 -7.25 -2.68
C ALA A 151 15.93 -8.36 -2.63
N LEU A 152 15.52 -9.57 -2.25
CA LEU A 152 16.44 -10.72 -2.23
C LEU A 152 16.59 -11.35 -3.61
N GLY A 153 15.61 -11.17 -4.48
CA GLY A 153 15.67 -11.56 -5.89
C GLY A 153 15.94 -10.37 -6.79
N SER A 154 15.06 -10.12 -7.74
CA SER A 154 15.21 -9.02 -8.70
C SER A 154 14.59 -7.71 -8.19
N ALA A 155 15.23 -6.59 -8.49
CA ALA A 155 14.68 -5.27 -8.24
C ALA A 155 14.68 -4.43 -9.51
N THR A 156 13.54 -3.85 -9.84
CA THR A 156 13.41 -2.90 -10.94
C THR A 156 12.77 -1.62 -10.39
N LEU A 157 13.50 -0.53 -10.46
CA LEU A 157 13.04 0.79 -10.04
C LEU A 157 13.03 1.72 -11.26
N GLN A 158 11.87 2.25 -11.58
CA GLN A 158 11.69 3.19 -12.68
C GLN A 158 10.98 4.43 -12.17
N ALA A 159 11.59 5.59 -12.37
CA ALA A 159 11.02 6.88 -12.02
C ALA A 159 11.64 7.96 -12.91
N ALA A 160 10.96 9.09 -13.07
CA ALA A 160 11.54 10.25 -13.75
C ALA A 160 12.74 10.82 -12.97
N THR A 161 12.63 10.83 -11.63
CA THR A 161 13.70 11.26 -10.74
C THR A 161 13.92 10.25 -9.62
N LEU A 162 15.16 9.86 -9.39
CA LEU A 162 15.59 9.02 -8.28
C LEU A 162 16.50 9.83 -7.35
N ALA A 163 16.07 10.01 -6.10
CA ALA A 163 16.82 10.70 -5.07
C ALA A 163 16.96 9.78 -3.84
N ASN A 164 18.15 9.21 -3.65
CA ASN A 164 18.39 8.25 -2.59
C ASN A 164 19.46 8.74 -1.61
N GLN A 165 19.08 8.84 -0.33
CA GLN A 165 19.99 9.08 0.78
C GLN A 165 20.01 7.88 1.76
N GLY A 166 19.27 6.83 1.45
CA GLY A 166 19.17 5.60 2.22
C GLY A 166 19.97 4.44 1.62
N GLN A 167 19.49 3.23 1.86
CA GLN A 167 20.04 1.99 1.33
C GLN A 167 19.05 1.32 0.38
N TRP A 168 19.50 0.99 -0.82
CA TRP A 168 18.70 0.28 -1.81
C TRP A 168 19.49 -0.88 -2.38
#